data_6c873f7f95ea1a47b0f5cefefe3585b2
#
_entry.id   6c873f7f95ea1a47b0f5cefefe3585b2
#
_cell.length_a   1.000
_cell.length_b   1.000
_cell.length_c   1.000
_cell.angle_alpha   90.00
_cell.angle_beta   90.00
_cell.angle_gamma   90.00
#
_symmetry.space_group_name_H-M   'P 1'
#
loop_
_entity.id
_entity.type
_entity.pdbx_description
1 polymer ?
#
loop_
_entity_poly.entity_id
_entity_poly.type
_entity_poly.pdbx_seq_one_letter_code
_entity_poly.pdbx_strand_id
1 'polypeptide(L)'
;MTDQIQKTLRDSAGARWTALLLLSLAMFCSYIFVDILSPIKDLMLSQRGWDSTAFGTMQSSETFLNVFVFFLIFAGIILDKMGVRFTALLSGAVMLTGACIKYYAISESFMGSGLEAWFTNNLNHIPLFEQLGVSPFYEGMPASAKLAAIGFMLFGCGTEMAGIMVSRGIVKWFKGKEMALAMGSEMALARLGVATCMIFSPFFAKLGGKVRVSTTVTATPRPREVLTFLEMAR
;
A
#
# COMPACT_ATOMS: atom_id res chain seq x y z
N MET A 1 -14.12 25.38 -22.09
CA MET A 1 -13.04 24.48 -22.51
C MET A 1 -13.18 23.06 -21.94
N THR A 2 -13.57 22.88 -20.68
CA THR A 2 -13.74 21.57 -20.04
C THR A 2 -14.85 20.71 -20.64
N ASP A 3 -15.97 21.30 -21.06
CA ASP A 3 -17.12 20.57 -21.64
C ASP A 3 -16.84 20.01 -23.05
N GLN A 4 -16.01 20.67 -23.84
CA GLN A 4 -15.65 20.17 -25.16
C GLN A 4 -14.72 18.95 -25.09
N ILE A 5 -13.79 18.95 -24.15
CA ILE A 5 -12.88 17.80 -23.91
C ILE A 5 -13.70 16.58 -23.39
N GLN A 6 -14.71 16.82 -22.58
CA GLN A 6 -15.57 15.75 -22.06
C GLN A 6 -16.45 15.10 -23.15
N LYS A 7 -16.96 15.90 -24.10
CA LYS A 7 -17.69 15.35 -25.26
C LYS A 7 -16.78 14.50 -26.13
N THR A 8 -15.57 14.94 -26.41
CA THR A 8 -14.60 14.24 -27.27
C THR A 8 -14.18 12.89 -26.68
N LEU A 9 -13.92 12.80 -25.38
CA LEU A 9 -13.56 11.53 -24.71
C LEU A 9 -14.71 10.53 -24.71
N ARG A 10 -15.96 10.99 -24.54
CA ARG A 10 -17.13 10.12 -24.54
C ARG A 10 -17.49 9.62 -25.95
N ASP A 11 -17.22 10.41 -26.97
CA ASP A 11 -17.63 10.13 -28.35
C ASP A 11 -16.62 9.29 -29.11
N SER A 12 -15.33 9.38 -28.78
CA SER A 12 -14.25 8.59 -29.38
C SER A 12 -13.90 7.37 -28.53
N ALA A 13 -14.08 6.16 -29.10
CA ALA A 13 -13.68 4.91 -28.44
C ALA A 13 -12.18 4.90 -28.13
N GLY A 14 -11.34 5.30 -29.08
CA GLY A 14 -9.89 5.34 -28.90
C GLY A 14 -9.49 6.25 -27.74
N ALA A 15 -10.03 7.45 -27.64
CA ALA A 15 -9.73 8.39 -26.57
C ALA A 15 -10.15 7.86 -25.18
N ARG A 16 -11.32 7.19 -25.08
CA ARG A 16 -11.77 6.55 -23.83
C ARG A 16 -10.81 5.48 -23.35
N TRP A 17 -10.45 4.55 -24.25
CA TRP A 17 -9.58 3.43 -23.93
C TRP A 17 -8.15 3.90 -23.59
N THR A 18 -7.63 4.93 -24.29
CA THR A 18 -6.33 5.51 -23.96
C THR A 18 -6.35 6.17 -22.57
N ALA A 19 -7.40 6.94 -22.25
CA ALA A 19 -7.55 7.54 -20.93
C ALA A 19 -7.66 6.47 -19.83
N LEU A 20 -8.41 5.40 -20.09
CA LEU A 20 -8.51 4.27 -19.17
C LEU A 20 -7.15 3.60 -18.97
N LEU A 21 -6.40 3.34 -20.04
CA LEU A 21 -5.07 2.73 -19.95
C LEU A 21 -4.11 3.55 -19.08
N LEU A 22 -4.10 4.88 -19.25
CA LEU A 22 -3.26 5.77 -18.45
C LEU A 22 -3.64 5.77 -16.97
N LEU A 23 -4.94 5.77 -16.65
CA LEU A 23 -5.42 5.68 -15.28
C LEU A 23 -5.13 4.31 -14.66
N SER A 24 -5.35 3.25 -15.42
CA SER A 24 -5.06 1.89 -14.97
C SER A 24 -3.56 1.65 -14.77
N LEU A 25 -2.70 2.33 -15.54
CA LEU A 25 -1.24 2.29 -15.34
C LEU A 25 -0.85 2.96 -14.00
N ALA A 26 -1.52 4.05 -13.63
CA ALA A 26 -1.31 4.66 -12.32
C ALA A 26 -1.70 3.71 -11.19
N MET A 27 -2.83 3.00 -11.33
CA MET A 27 -3.24 1.96 -10.37
C MET A 27 -2.25 0.78 -10.34
N PHE A 28 -1.78 0.32 -11.50
CA PHE A 28 -0.73 -0.70 -11.60
C PHE A 28 0.53 -0.32 -10.79
N CYS A 29 1.04 0.90 -10.98
CA CYS A 29 2.19 1.40 -10.22
C CYS A 29 1.89 1.49 -8.72
N SER A 30 0.71 1.97 -8.33
CA SER A 30 0.28 2.05 -6.94
C SER A 30 0.30 0.67 -6.27
N TYR A 31 -0.27 -0.35 -6.90
CA TYR A 31 -0.30 -1.72 -6.37
C TYR A 31 1.07 -2.41 -6.31
N ILE A 32 2.03 -2.01 -7.15
CA ILE A 32 3.44 -2.42 -6.96
C ILE A 32 3.97 -1.91 -5.61
N PHE A 33 3.71 -0.65 -5.28
CA PHE A 33 4.18 -0.05 -4.02
C PHE A 33 3.46 -0.57 -2.79
N VAL A 34 2.19 -0.97 -2.89
CA VAL A 34 1.43 -1.61 -1.81
C VAL A 34 2.17 -2.84 -1.30
N ASP A 35 2.58 -3.72 -2.20
CA ASP A 35 3.14 -5.02 -1.84
C ASP A 35 4.67 -5.12 -1.94
N ILE A 36 5.38 -4.01 -2.16
CA ILE A 36 6.83 -4.02 -2.45
C ILE A 36 7.67 -4.68 -1.35
N LEU A 37 7.23 -4.65 -0.10
CA LEU A 37 7.93 -5.27 1.02
C LEU A 37 7.49 -6.71 1.28
N SER A 38 6.32 -7.14 0.80
CA SER A 38 5.76 -8.47 1.07
C SER A 38 6.69 -9.61 0.67
N PRO A 39 7.30 -9.62 -0.53
CA PRO A 39 8.19 -10.70 -0.94
C PRO A 39 9.56 -10.70 -0.25
N ILE A 40 9.92 -9.60 0.41
CA ILE A 40 11.19 -9.43 1.13
C ILE A 40 11.00 -9.34 2.64
N LYS A 41 9.88 -9.87 3.14
CA LYS A 41 9.55 -9.90 4.58
C LYS A 41 10.70 -10.41 5.43
N ASP A 42 11.29 -11.56 5.05
CA ASP A 42 12.38 -12.19 5.80
C ASP A 42 13.63 -11.28 5.93
N LEU A 43 13.82 -10.39 4.94
CA LEU A 43 14.88 -9.40 5.00
C LEU A 43 14.60 -8.34 6.07
N MET A 44 13.35 -7.90 6.19
CA MET A 44 12.94 -6.96 7.24
C MET A 44 13.09 -7.59 8.63
N LEU A 45 12.70 -8.86 8.79
CA LEU A 45 12.86 -9.59 10.04
C LEU A 45 14.34 -9.73 10.43
N SER A 46 15.21 -10.09 9.48
CA SER A 46 16.63 -10.38 9.76
C SER A 46 17.50 -9.14 9.89
N GLN A 47 17.26 -8.10 9.09
CA GLN A 47 18.13 -6.92 9.03
C GLN A 47 17.62 -5.72 9.84
N ARG A 48 16.30 -5.63 10.06
CA ARG A 48 15.66 -4.51 10.75
C ARG A 48 15.11 -4.88 12.12
N GLY A 49 15.28 -6.14 12.53
CA GLY A 49 14.80 -6.62 13.83
C GLY A 49 13.27 -6.61 13.96
N TRP A 50 12.55 -6.62 12.82
CA TRP A 50 11.10 -6.72 12.86
C TRP A 50 10.68 -8.14 13.23
N ASP A 51 9.58 -8.26 13.93
CA ASP A 51 8.88 -9.54 14.09
C ASP A 51 7.75 -9.66 13.06
N SER A 52 7.15 -10.85 12.99
CA SER A 52 6.04 -11.10 12.05
C SER A 52 4.81 -10.24 12.38
N THR A 53 4.62 -9.89 13.65
CA THR A 53 3.51 -9.06 14.12
C THR A 53 3.70 -7.61 13.66
N ALA A 54 4.89 -7.03 13.86
CA ALA A 54 5.23 -5.68 13.38
C ALA A 54 5.08 -5.55 11.86
N PHE A 55 5.52 -6.58 11.11
CA PHE A 55 5.33 -6.60 9.67
C PHE A 55 3.83 -6.65 9.29
N GLY A 56 3.06 -7.52 9.92
CA GLY A 56 1.62 -7.63 9.69
C GLY A 56 0.88 -6.33 10.04
N THR A 57 1.21 -5.72 11.17
CA THR A 57 0.64 -4.43 11.59
C THR A 57 1.00 -3.30 10.62
N MET A 58 2.24 -3.23 10.17
CA MET A 58 2.64 -2.27 9.14
C MET A 58 1.87 -2.52 7.84
N GLN A 59 1.70 -3.76 7.40
CA GLN A 59 0.98 -4.07 6.17
C GLN A 59 -0.51 -3.75 6.27
N SER A 60 -1.16 -4.02 7.39
CA SER A 60 -2.58 -3.68 7.63
C SER A 60 -2.82 -2.18 7.83
N SER A 61 -1.80 -1.41 8.14
CA SER A 61 -1.91 0.02 8.38
C SER A 61 -2.35 0.82 7.15
N GLU A 62 -2.15 0.29 5.93
CA GLU A 62 -2.62 0.90 4.68
C GLU A 62 -4.12 1.26 4.72
N THR A 63 -4.93 0.34 5.23
CA THR A 63 -6.39 0.51 5.27
C THR A 63 -6.88 1.19 6.54
N PHE A 64 -6.01 1.38 7.53
CA PHE A 64 -6.40 1.84 8.87
C PHE A 64 -7.17 3.17 8.86
N LEU A 65 -6.63 4.20 8.23
CA LEU A 65 -7.29 5.51 8.16
C LEU A 65 -8.57 5.47 7.30
N ASN A 66 -8.59 4.62 6.28
CA ASN A 66 -9.74 4.48 5.40
C ASN A 66 -10.93 3.86 6.12
N VAL A 67 -10.68 2.91 7.03
CA VAL A 67 -11.72 2.20 7.80
C VAL A 67 -12.09 2.96 9.06
N PHE A 68 -11.12 3.30 9.92
CA PHE A 68 -11.40 3.85 11.26
C PHE A 68 -11.66 5.36 11.28
N VAL A 69 -11.11 6.10 10.30
CA VAL A 69 -11.31 7.55 10.18
C VAL A 69 -12.29 7.89 9.05
N PHE A 70 -12.81 6.87 8.36
CA PHE A 70 -13.75 7.05 7.23
C PHE A 70 -13.20 7.99 6.14
N PHE A 71 -11.88 7.90 5.88
CA PHE A 71 -11.20 8.80 4.94
C PHE A 71 -11.80 8.76 3.53
N LEU A 72 -12.37 7.63 3.11
CA LEU A 72 -13.08 7.49 1.83
C LEU A 72 -14.21 8.51 1.64
N ILE A 73 -14.91 8.88 2.72
CA ILE A 73 -15.97 9.91 2.65
C ILE A 73 -15.36 11.27 2.32
N PHE A 74 -14.26 11.62 2.99
CA PHE A 74 -13.54 12.87 2.71
C PHE A 74 -12.98 12.90 1.29
N ALA A 75 -12.41 11.79 0.83
CA ALA A 75 -11.92 11.63 -0.54
C ALA A 75 -13.04 11.83 -1.58
N GLY A 76 -14.23 11.29 -1.32
CA GLY A 76 -15.43 11.52 -2.15
C GLY A 76 -15.84 12.98 -2.20
N ILE A 77 -15.87 13.67 -1.05
CA ILE A 77 -16.20 15.11 -0.97
C ILE A 77 -15.17 15.96 -1.73
N ILE A 78 -13.88 15.64 -1.60
CA ILE A 78 -12.82 16.33 -2.35
C ILE A 78 -13.02 16.15 -3.85
N LEU A 79 -13.29 14.91 -4.30
CA LEU A 79 -13.53 14.62 -5.71
C LEU A 79 -14.75 15.36 -6.26
N ASP A 80 -15.83 15.46 -5.47
CA ASP A 80 -17.06 16.15 -5.90
C ASP A 80 -16.89 17.67 -5.99
N LYS A 81 -16.16 18.27 -5.03
CA LYS A 81 -15.96 19.72 -4.98
C LYS A 81 -14.84 20.21 -5.89
N MET A 82 -13.73 19.49 -5.96
CA MET A 82 -12.50 19.94 -6.63
C MET A 82 -12.27 19.24 -7.98
N GLY A 83 -12.98 18.17 -8.24
CA GLY A 83 -12.96 17.47 -9.53
C GLY A 83 -11.79 16.52 -9.71
N VAL A 84 -11.86 15.74 -10.80
CA VAL A 84 -10.95 14.61 -11.11
C VAL A 84 -9.49 15.03 -11.20
N ARG A 85 -9.19 16.18 -11.84
CA ARG A 85 -7.80 16.62 -12.05
C ARG A 85 -7.08 16.94 -10.74
N PHE A 86 -7.73 17.71 -9.88
CA PHE A 86 -7.18 18.07 -8.58
C PHE A 86 -6.99 16.82 -7.70
N THR A 87 -8.01 15.95 -7.65
CA THR A 87 -7.97 14.71 -6.87
C THR A 87 -6.86 13.79 -7.36
N ALA A 88 -6.61 13.71 -8.68
CA ALA A 88 -5.49 12.93 -9.24
C ALA A 88 -4.13 13.45 -8.78
N LEU A 89 -3.91 14.77 -8.83
CA LEU A 89 -2.65 15.37 -8.35
C LEU A 89 -2.48 15.19 -6.85
N LEU A 90 -3.53 15.42 -6.09
CA LEU A 90 -3.51 15.26 -4.64
C LEU A 90 -3.24 13.83 -4.23
N SER A 91 -3.93 12.85 -4.84
CA SER A 91 -3.70 11.42 -4.56
C SER A 91 -2.26 11.01 -4.86
N GLY A 92 -1.70 11.45 -6.00
CA GLY A 92 -0.32 11.21 -6.36
C GLY A 92 0.68 11.84 -5.38
N ALA A 93 0.44 13.07 -4.94
CA ALA A 93 1.28 13.75 -3.95
C ALA A 93 1.24 13.04 -2.58
N VAL A 94 0.06 12.62 -2.14
CA VAL A 94 -0.13 11.90 -0.87
C VAL A 94 0.55 10.52 -0.94
N MET A 95 0.39 9.78 -2.04
CA MET A 95 1.08 8.50 -2.25
C MET A 95 2.60 8.68 -2.25
N LEU A 96 3.12 9.68 -2.95
CA LEU A 96 4.56 9.96 -3.00
C LEU A 96 5.11 10.27 -1.61
N THR A 97 4.43 11.11 -0.86
CA THR A 97 4.83 11.46 0.51
C THR A 97 4.84 10.22 1.41
N GLY A 98 3.79 9.41 1.36
CA GLY A 98 3.71 8.15 2.12
C GLY A 98 4.83 7.16 1.74
N ALA A 99 5.11 7.02 0.43
CA ALA A 99 6.20 6.18 -0.05
C ALA A 99 7.58 6.67 0.40
N CYS A 100 7.81 7.99 0.38
CA CYS A 100 9.07 8.59 0.87
C CYS A 100 9.25 8.35 2.37
N ILE A 101 8.20 8.50 3.18
CA ILE A 101 8.25 8.22 4.62
C ILE A 101 8.54 6.73 4.86
N LYS A 102 7.85 5.82 4.16
CA LYS A 102 8.08 4.37 4.25
C LYS A 102 9.51 4.00 3.86
N TYR A 103 10.04 4.58 2.79
CA TYR A 103 11.42 4.39 2.36
C TYR A 103 12.42 4.90 3.41
N TYR A 104 12.22 6.10 3.93
CA TYR A 104 13.07 6.68 4.98
C TYR A 104 13.10 5.82 6.24
N ALA A 105 11.94 5.32 6.67
CA ALA A 105 11.79 4.47 7.86
C ALA A 105 12.62 3.18 7.81
N ILE A 106 12.80 2.60 6.61
CA ILE A 106 13.60 1.39 6.41
C ILE A 106 15.05 1.67 5.99
N SER A 107 15.41 2.94 5.80
CA SER A 107 16.78 3.34 5.42
C SER A 107 17.75 3.24 6.60
N GLU A 108 19.05 3.17 6.29
CA GLU A 108 20.11 3.22 7.30
C GLU A 108 20.19 4.57 8.00
N SER A 109 19.78 5.66 7.31
CA SER A 109 19.77 7.01 7.86
C SER A 109 18.78 7.23 9.01
N PHE A 110 17.74 6.40 9.10
CA PHE A 110 16.79 6.43 10.21
C PHE A 110 17.38 5.78 11.46
N MET A 111 18.16 4.72 11.29
CA MET A 111 18.76 3.95 12.38
C MET A 111 19.82 4.79 13.10
N GLY A 112 19.72 4.87 14.44
CA GLY A 112 20.59 5.71 15.26
C GLY A 112 20.22 7.20 15.24
N SER A 113 19.17 7.60 14.56
CA SER A 113 18.68 8.98 14.55
C SER A 113 17.92 9.34 15.84
N GLY A 114 17.88 10.63 16.18
CA GLY A 114 17.04 11.10 17.30
C GLY A 114 15.54 10.83 17.09
N LEU A 115 15.10 10.68 15.84
CA LEU A 115 13.72 10.29 15.50
C LEU A 115 13.45 8.82 15.90
N GLU A 116 14.39 7.91 15.69
CA GLU A 116 14.23 6.53 16.14
C GLU A 116 14.00 6.45 17.64
N ALA A 117 14.81 7.16 18.43
CA ALA A 117 14.65 7.23 19.88
C ALA A 117 13.29 7.83 20.29
N TRP A 118 12.84 8.85 19.57
CA TRP A 118 11.55 9.47 19.83
C TRP A 118 10.38 8.49 19.55
N PHE A 119 10.40 7.78 18.42
CA PHE A 119 9.38 6.79 18.06
C PHE A 119 9.38 5.59 19.01
N THR A 120 10.54 5.19 19.52
CA THR A 120 10.64 4.11 20.49
C THR A 120 9.93 4.47 21.80
N ASN A 121 10.13 5.69 22.27
CA ASN A 121 9.67 6.10 23.60
C ASN A 121 8.23 6.66 23.64
N ASN A 122 7.79 7.32 22.57
CA ASN A 122 6.56 8.12 22.62
C ASN A 122 5.37 7.51 21.86
N LEU A 123 5.59 6.69 20.86
CA LEU A 123 4.50 6.17 20.02
C LEU A 123 4.27 4.67 20.29
N ASN A 124 3.88 4.35 21.52
CA ASN A 124 3.54 2.97 21.89
C ASN A 124 2.04 2.70 21.78
N HIS A 125 1.21 3.71 22.06
CA HIS A 125 -0.24 3.61 22.09
C HIS A 125 -0.89 4.85 21.49
N ILE A 126 -2.03 4.67 20.86
CA ILE A 126 -2.96 5.75 20.54
C ILE A 126 -4.17 5.57 21.44
N PRO A 127 -4.37 6.42 22.47
CA PRO A 127 -5.34 6.16 23.54
C PRO A 127 -6.77 5.87 23.05
N LEU A 128 -7.21 6.55 22.00
CA LEU A 128 -8.54 6.35 21.42
C LEU A 128 -8.70 4.96 20.80
N PHE A 129 -7.72 4.50 20.02
CA PHE A 129 -7.77 3.22 19.33
C PHE A 129 -7.41 2.04 20.23
N GLU A 130 -6.65 2.29 21.29
CA GLU A 130 -6.36 1.30 22.33
C GLU A 130 -7.62 0.90 23.08
N GLN A 131 -8.46 1.86 23.47
CA GLN A 131 -9.74 1.60 24.14
C GLN A 131 -10.68 0.78 23.25
N LEU A 132 -10.55 0.89 21.94
CA LEU A 132 -11.31 0.12 20.96
C LEU A 132 -10.66 -1.25 20.64
N GLY A 133 -9.48 -1.56 21.20
CA GLY A 133 -8.74 -2.79 20.92
C GLY A 133 -8.16 -2.88 19.51
N VAL A 134 -8.02 -1.74 18.80
CA VAL A 134 -7.60 -1.67 17.40
C VAL A 134 -6.39 -0.76 17.19
N SER A 135 -5.58 -0.54 18.22
CA SER A 135 -4.39 0.31 18.10
C SER A 135 -3.41 -0.26 17.06
N PRO A 136 -2.97 0.54 16.09
CA PRO A 136 -1.97 0.12 15.11
C PRO A 136 -0.55 0.07 15.67
N PHE A 137 -0.36 0.53 16.90
CA PHE A 137 0.94 0.53 17.58
C PHE A 137 0.84 -0.19 18.91
N TYR A 138 1.92 -0.86 19.30
CA TYR A 138 2.02 -1.61 20.56
C TYR A 138 3.41 -1.46 21.17
N GLU A 139 3.51 -1.72 22.45
CA GLU A 139 4.77 -1.70 23.19
C GLU A 139 5.71 -2.78 22.66
N GLY A 140 6.98 -2.41 22.39
CA GLY A 140 7.97 -3.30 21.80
C GLY A 140 7.98 -3.32 20.27
N MET A 141 7.06 -2.65 19.59
CA MET A 141 7.11 -2.51 18.13
C MET A 141 8.35 -1.69 17.72
N PRO A 142 9.18 -2.17 16.77
CA PRO A 142 10.35 -1.42 16.29
C PRO A 142 9.98 -0.03 15.77
N ALA A 143 10.79 0.99 16.10
CA ALA A 143 10.54 2.38 15.68
C ALA A 143 10.46 2.53 14.16
N SER A 144 11.29 1.80 13.41
CA SER A 144 11.26 1.76 11.95
C SER A 144 9.94 1.19 11.42
N ALA A 145 9.37 0.20 12.08
CA ALA A 145 8.07 -0.37 11.71
C ALA A 145 6.92 0.62 12.00
N LYS A 146 6.99 1.37 13.12
CA LYS A 146 6.01 2.42 13.45
C LYS A 146 5.99 3.54 12.40
N LEU A 147 7.17 4.06 12.06
CA LEU A 147 7.28 5.12 11.05
C LEU A 147 6.88 4.61 9.66
N ALA A 148 7.26 3.38 9.30
CA ALA A 148 6.84 2.75 8.05
C ALA A 148 5.32 2.58 7.99
N ALA A 149 4.67 2.21 9.10
CA ALA A 149 3.21 2.11 9.19
C ALA A 149 2.53 3.47 8.96
N ILE A 150 3.05 4.56 9.54
CA ILE A 150 2.52 5.91 9.31
C ILE A 150 2.64 6.30 7.83
N GLY A 151 3.80 6.06 7.22
CA GLY A 151 3.99 6.30 5.78
C GLY A 151 3.02 5.48 4.94
N PHE A 152 2.75 4.24 5.35
CA PHE A 152 1.85 3.36 4.62
C PHE A 152 0.37 3.71 4.82
N MET A 153 -0.04 4.20 5.99
CA MET A 153 -1.36 4.80 6.21
C MET A 153 -1.62 5.96 5.24
N LEU A 154 -0.63 6.84 5.12
CA LEU A 154 -0.74 7.99 4.22
C LEU A 154 -0.77 7.55 2.76
N PHE A 155 0.07 6.58 2.38
CA PHE A 155 0.07 5.98 1.06
C PHE A 155 -1.30 5.37 0.73
N GLY A 156 -1.90 4.63 1.65
CA GLY A 156 -3.22 4.01 1.52
C GLY A 156 -4.32 5.04 1.29
N CYS A 157 -4.29 6.19 1.99
CA CYS A 157 -5.22 7.29 1.73
C CYS A 157 -5.12 7.77 0.26
N GLY A 158 -3.91 7.91 -0.26
CA GLY A 158 -3.69 8.31 -1.65
C GLY A 158 -4.19 7.27 -2.65
N THR A 159 -3.94 5.99 -2.39
CA THR A 159 -4.37 4.87 -3.23
C THR A 159 -5.89 4.79 -3.32
N GLU A 160 -6.59 4.94 -2.20
CA GLU A 160 -8.05 4.92 -2.15
C GLU A 160 -8.68 6.14 -2.85
N MET A 161 -8.08 7.33 -2.68
CA MET A 161 -8.49 8.52 -3.44
C MET A 161 -8.34 8.29 -4.96
N ALA A 162 -7.24 7.67 -5.40
CA ALA A 162 -7.02 7.33 -6.80
C ALA A 162 -8.07 6.33 -7.30
N GLY A 163 -8.40 5.30 -6.51
CA GLY A 163 -9.42 4.30 -6.84
C GLY A 163 -10.80 4.92 -7.06
N ILE A 164 -11.25 5.80 -6.15
CA ILE A 164 -12.53 6.51 -6.30
C ILE A 164 -12.53 7.40 -7.56
N MET A 165 -11.42 8.09 -7.81
CA MET A 165 -11.27 8.98 -8.96
C MET A 165 -11.30 8.18 -10.29
N VAL A 166 -10.61 7.05 -10.37
CA VAL A 166 -10.61 6.17 -11.55
C VAL A 166 -12.00 5.60 -11.80
N SER A 167 -12.65 5.08 -10.77
CA SER A 167 -14.02 4.55 -10.85
C SER A 167 -15.02 5.60 -11.37
N ARG A 168 -14.93 6.84 -10.87
CA ARG A 168 -15.74 7.93 -11.36
C ARG A 168 -15.46 8.28 -12.83
N GLY A 169 -14.20 8.26 -13.22
CA GLY A 169 -13.79 8.45 -14.62
C GLY A 169 -14.40 7.40 -15.55
N ILE A 170 -14.32 6.13 -15.16
CA ILE A 170 -14.89 5.02 -15.92
C ILE A 170 -16.41 5.21 -16.07
N VAL A 171 -17.12 5.43 -14.98
CA VAL A 171 -18.58 5.65 -15.02
C VAL A 171 -18.93 6.81 -15.94
N LYS A 172 -18.18 7.92 -15.89
CA LYS A 172 -18.46 9.11 -16.70
C LYS A 172 -18.24 8.87 -18.20
N TRP A 173 -17.20 8.14 -18.59
CA TRP A 173 -16.81 7.98 -19.99
C TRP A 173 -17.40 6.74 -20.66
N PHE A 174 -17.68 5.70 -19.89
CA PHE A 174 -18.19 4.41 -20.38
C PHE A 174 -19.67 4.17 -20.08
N LYS A 175 -20.40 5.13 -19.49
CA LYS A 175 -21.83 5.00 -19.21
C LYS A 175 -22.62 4.66 -20.48
N GLY A 176 -23.26 3.48 -20.47
CA GLY A 176 -24.01 2.95 -21.62
C GLY A 176 -23.15 2.32 -22.71
N LYS A 177 -21.83 2.13 -22.46
CA LYS A 177 -20.87 1.53 -23.40
C LYS A 177 -19.85 0.73 -22.55
N GLU A 178 -19.68 -0.52 -22.79
CA GLU A 178 -18.61 -1.40 -22.29
C GLU A 178 -18.08 -1.12 -20.85
N MET A 179 -18.93 -0.60 -19.97
CA MET A 179 -18.53 -0.14 -18.63
C MET A 179 -17.97 -1.29 -17.78
N ALA A 180 -18.59 -2.47 -17.85
CA ALA A 180 -18.13 -3.65 -17.11
C ALA A 180 -16.75 -4.11 -17.58
N LEU A 181 -16.50 -4.07 -18.90
CA LEU A 181 -15.20 -4.40 -19.47
C LEU A 181 -14.12 -3.40 -19.04
N ALA A 182 -14.45 -2.11 -19.01
CA ALA A 182 -13.55 -1.06 -18.57
C ALA A 182 -13.16 -1.22 -17.09
N MET A 183 -14.13 -1.48 -16.21
CA MET A 183 -13.86 -1.76 -14.79
C MET A 183 -13.05 -3.04 -14.60
N GLY A 184 -13.38 -4.10 -15.32
CA GLY A 184 -12.66 -5.37 -15.25
C GLY A 184 -11.20 -5.26 -15.72
N SER A 185 -10.96 -4.50 -16.80
CA SER A 185 -9.59 -4.29 -17.31
C SER A 185 -8.73 -3.43 -16.39
N GLU A 186 -9.30 -2.42 -15.75
CA GLU A 186 -8.61 -1.62 -14.73
C GLU A 186 -8.20 -2.47 -13.53
N MET A 187 -9.13 -3.23 -12.97
CA MET A 187 -8.87 -4.15 -11.86
C MET A 187 -7.83 -5.22 -12.22
N ALA A 188 -7.87 -5.75 -13.45
CA ALA A 188 -6.90 -6.74 -13.92
C ALA A 188 -5.49 -6.14 -13.96
N LEU A 189 -5.33 -4.91 -14.48
CA LEU A 189 -4.04 -4.20 -14.50
C LEU A 189 -3.52 -3.91 -13.09
N ALA A 190 -4.38 -3.51 -12.16
CA ALA A 190 -4.00 -3.33 -10.76
C ALA A 190 -3.45 -4.63 -10.15
N ARG A 191 -4.12 -5.76 -10.36
CA ARG A 191 -3.65 -7.09 -9.89
C ARG A 191 -2.36 -7.54 -10.57
N LEU A 192 -2.16 -7.17 -11.84
CA LEU A 192 -0.90 -7.40 -12.54
C LEU A 192 0.27 -6.64 -11.88
N GLY A 193 0.01 -5.46 -11.29
CA GLY A 193 0.98 -4.73 -10.47
C GLY A 193 1.47 -5.55 -9.28
N VAL A 194 0.57 -6.17 -8.53
CA VAL A 194 0.91 -7.08 -7.42
C VAL A 194 1.76 -8.25 -7.91
N ALA A 195 1.33 -8.93 -8.98
CA ALA A 195 2.08 -10.06 -9.53
C ALA A 195 3.50 -9.65 -9.98
N THR A 196 3.62 -8.50 -10.62
CA THR A 196 4.91 -7.91 -11.03
C THR A 196 5.81 -7.68 -9.82
N CYS A 197 5.27 -7.11 -8.75
CA CYS A 197 6.00 -6.87 -7.52
C CYS A 197 6.51 -8.18 -6.89
N MET A 198 5.68 -9.22 -6.82
CA MET A 198 6.06 -10.52 -6.25
C MET A 198 7.23 -11.17 -7.00
N ILE A 199 7.33 -10.95 -8.31
CA ILE A 199 8.41 -11.51 -9.14
C ILE A 199 9.68 -10.63 -9.05
N PHE A 200 9.53 -9.33 -9.21
CA PHE A 200 10.67 -8.43 -9.39
C PHE A 200 11.30 -7.96 -8.07
N SER A 201 10.54 -7.82 -6.99
CA SER A 201 11.08 -7.36 -5.71
C SER A 201 12.19 -8.27 -5.16
N PRO A 202 12.05 -9.61 -5.12
CA PRO A 202 13.14 -10.51 -4.72
C PRO A 202 14.33 -10.47 -5.68
N PHE A 203 14.07 -10.29 -6.99
CA PHE A 203 15.13 -10.20 -8.00
C PHE A 203 16.01 -8.97 -7.77
N PHE A 204 15.42 -7.79 -7.58
CA PHE A 204 16.17 -6.57 -7.27
C PHE A 204 16.87 -6.62 -5.91
N ALA A 205 16.24 -7.26 -4.92
CA ALA A 205 16.87 -7.47 -3.63
C ALA A 205 18.14 -8.34 -3.73
N LYS A 206 18.13 -9.36 -4.60
CA LYS A 206 19.31 -10.18 -4.91
C LYS A 206 20.41 -9.38 -5.62
N LEU A 207 20.04 -8.58 -6.63
CA LEU A 207 21.00 -7.76 -7.38
C LEU A 207 21.70 -6.72 -6.49
N GLY A 208 20.98 -6.16 -5.50
CA GLY A 208 21.57 -5.25 -4.53
C GLY A 208 22.56 -5.86 -3.55
N GLY A 209 22.86 -7.15 -3.66
CA GLY A 209 23.82 -7.87 -2.83
C GLY A 209 23.43 -8.02 -1.35
N LYS A 210 22.24 -7.53 -0.98
CA LYS A 210 21.75 -7.50 0.40
C LYS A 210 20.93 -8.73 0.81
N VAL A 211 20.67 -9.66 -0.12
CA VAL A 211 19.85 -10.84 0.13
C VAL A 211 20.57 -12.11 -0.32
N ARG A 212 20.96 -12.94 0.63
CA ARG A 212 21.02 -14.40 0.38
C ARG A 212 19.57 -14.90 0.46
N VAL A 213 18.87 -14.91 -0.65
CA VAL A 213 17.63 -15.68 -0.73
C VAL A 213 18.05 -17.14 -0.70
N SER A 214 17.94 -17.76 0.45
CA SER A 214 17.97 -19.21 0.54
C SER A 214 16.79 -19.72 -0.32
N THR A 215 17.12 -20.27 -1.47
CA THR A 215 16.15 -20.90 -2.40
C THR A 215 15.71 -22.27 -1.86
N THR A 216 16.04 -22.57 -0.63
CA THR A 216 15.57 -23.75 0.08
C THR A 216 14.25 -23.40 0.77
N VAL A 217 13.15 -23.48 0.01
CA VAL A 217 11.88 -23.90 0.60
C VAL A 217 12.05 -25.38 0.98
N THR A 218 12.90 -25.62 1.94
CA THR A 218 12.79 -26.83 2.74
C THR A 218 11.76 -26.49 3.80
N ALA A 219 10.52 -26.88 3.53
CA ALA A 219 9.49 -27.05 4.54
C ALA A 219 9.92 -28.17 5.50
N THR A 220 10.99 -27.94 6.24
CA THR A 220 11.33 -28.71 7.44
C THR A 220 10.90 -27.82 8.61
N PRO A 221 9.81 -28.13 9.28
CA PRO A 221 9.45 -27.44 10.52
C PRO A 221 10.65 -27.55 11.45
N ARG A 222 11.01 -26.45 12.12
CA ARG A 222 12.11 -26.45 13.09
C ARG A 222 11.79 -27.51 14.15
N PRO A 223 12.77 -28.29 14.62
CA PRO A 223 12.53 -29.39 15.58
C PRO A 223 11.74 -28.99 16.83
N ARG A 224 11.80 -27.71 17.24
CA ARG A 224 11.02 -27.20 18.38
C ARG A 224 9.52 -27.03 18.10
N GLU A 225 9.12 -26.74 16.87
CA GLU A 225 7.69 -26.59 16.51
C GLU A 225 6.99 -27.95 16.40
N VAL A 226 7.73 -28.99 16.01
CA VAL A 226 7.23 -30.37 15.96
C VAL A 226 6.99 -30.91 17.37
N LEU A 227 7.84 -30.57 18.32
CA LEU A 227 7.69 -31.00 19.73
C LEU A 227 6.46 -30.35 20.39
N THR A 228 6.23 -29.05 20.16
CA THR A 228 5.04 -28.34 20.68
C THR A 228 3.74 -28.89 20.08
N PHE A 229 3.74 -29.26 18.80
CA PHE A 229 2.57 -29.86 18.15
C PHE A 229 2.26 -31.25 18.69
N LEU A 230 3.29 -32.05 19.02
CA LEU A 230 3.15 -33.38 19.61
C LEU A 230 2.73 -33.33 21.09
N GLU A 231 3.12 -32.28 21.83
CA GLU A 231 2.69 -32.09 23.23
C GLU A 231 1.24 -31.59 23.32
N MET A 232 0.73 -30.82 22.35
CA MET A 232 -0.68 -30.41 22.29
C MET A 232 -1.63 -31.53 21.82
N ALA A 233 -1.09 -32.57 21.21
CA ALA A 233 -1.88 -33.71 20.69
C ALA A 233 -1.95 -34.90 21.70
N ARG A 234 -1.40 -34.74 22.91
CA ARG A 234 -1.49 -35.69 24.04
C ARG A 234 -2.45 -35.17 25.09
#